data_ab76982879ca50d46be5f06ca5e1ed23
#
_entry.id   ab76982879ca50d46be5f06ca5e1ed23
#
_cell.length_a   1.000
_cell.length_b   1.000
_cell.length_c   1.000
_cell.angle_alpha   90.00
_cell.angle_beta   90.00
_cell.angle_gamma   90.00
#
_symmetry.space_group_name_H-M   'P 1'
#
loop_
_entity.id
_entity.type
_entity.pdbx_description
1 polymer ?
#
loop_
_entity_poly.entity_id
_entity_poly.type
_entity_poly.pdbx_seq_one_letter_code
_entity_poly.pdbx_strand_id
1 'polypeptide(L)'
;MKNKIILAITYLVMSFNCSLAFAAPDEIYLFRHSEKLTGKNPALSEEGKARANNLVTLFKSHQNIHLFSSDYNRTLQTAAPLQEHFNTNINIYDAGELNNLKNELLKLEGVVVVIGHSNTTPELAELLSNEKMPAMSETQFTKFFILNKKPSSNGSDYDVTHHKMSF
;
A
#
# COMPACT_ATOMS: atom_id res chain seq x y z
N MET A 1 18.61 48.49 -57.35
CA MET A 1 18.73 47.06 -56.94
C MET A 1 18.30 46.96 -55.46
N LYS A 2 17.14 46.39 -55.17
CA LYS A 2 16.59 46.29 -53.82
C LYS A 2 16.77 44.88 -53.31
N ASN A 3 17.66 44.68 -52.34
CA ASN A 3 17.87 43.37 -51.67
C ASN A 3 16.70 43.13 -50.72
N LYS A 4 15.93 42.08 -50.98
CA LYS A 4 14.94 41.55 -50.03
C LYS A 4 15.63 40.56 -49.09
N ILE A 5 15.75 40.96 -47.85
CA ILE A 5 16.20 40.07 -46.78
C ILE A 5 14.96 39.26 -46.35
N ILE A 6 14.95 37.97 -46.61
CA ILE A 6 13.94 37.03 -46.14
C ILE A 6 14.36 36.60 -44.76
N LEU A 7 13.63 37.07 -43.73
CA LEU A 7 13.80 36.64 -42.34
C LEU A 7 13.04 35.33 -42.13
N ALA A 8 13.75 34.19 -42.09
CA ALA A 8 13.18 32.89 -41.78
C ALA A 8 13.01 32.81 -40.24
N ILE A 9 11.78 32.95 -39.78
CA ILE A 9 11.43 32.71 -38.39
C ILE A 9 11.27 31.19 -38.21
N THR A 10 12.29 30.55 -37.66
CA THR A 10 12.24 29.15 -37.29
C THR A 10 11.46 29.03 -35.97
N TYR A 11 10.20 28.62 -36.05
CA TYR A 11 9.43 28.21 -34.87
C TYR A 11 9.99 26.92 -34.30
N LEU A 12 10.77 27.01 -33.24
CA LEU A 12 11.18 25.87 -32.42
C LEU A 12 9.97 25.44 -31.58
N VAL A 13 9.18 24.50 -32.09
CA VAL A 13 8.13 23.84 -31.33
C VAL A 13 8.80 22.94 -30.31
N MET A 14 9.01 23.46 -29.09
CA MET A 14 9.36 22.66 -27.94
C MET A 14 8.14 21.81 -27.59
N SER A 15 8.07 20.59 -28.12
CA SER A 15 7.12 19.57 -27.68
C SER A 15 7.44 19.22 -26.24
N PHE A 16 6.70 19.84 -25.32
CA PHE A 16 6.70 19.47 -23.91
C PHE A 16 6.04 18.08 -23.83
N ASN A 17 6.87 17.03 -23.89
CA ASN A 17 6.42 15.69 -23.56
C ASN A 17 6.07 15.68 -22.08
N CYS A 18 4.83 16.06 -21.74
CA CYS A 18 4.26 15.82 -20.43
C CYS A 18 4.06 14.29 -20.33
N SER A 19 5.08 13.60 -19.84
CA SER A 19 4.90 12.22 -19.41
C SER A 19 3.87 12.24 -18.30
N LEU A 20 2.66 11.75 -18.58
CA LEU A 20 1.68 11.44 -17.54
C LEU A 20 2.32 10.36 -16.67
N ALA A 21 2.98 10.77 -15.60
CA ALA A 21 3.40 9.85 -14.56
C ALA A 21 2.10 9.28 -13.97
N PHE A 22 1.82 8.00 -14.20
CA PHE A 22 0.75 7.32 -13.49
C PHE A 22 1.12 7.31 -12.02
N ALA A 23 0.26 7.90 -11.19
CA ALA A 23 0.35 7.76 -9.75
C ALA A 23 0.30 6.26 -9.41
N ALA A 24 1.24 5.80 -8.60
CA ALA A 24 1.22 4.47 -8.01
C ALA A 24 2.15 4.48 -6.81
N PRO A 25 1.79 3.82 -5.70
CA PRO A 25 2.60 3.80 -4.49
C PRO A 25 4.01 3.29 -4.76
N ASP A 26 4.99 3.89 -4.10
CA ASP A 26 6.37 3.41 -4.15
C ASP A 26 6.52 2.11 -3.38
N GLU A 27 5.81 2.02 -2.23
CA GLU A 27 5.80 0.87 -1.35
C GLU A 27 4.38 0.57 -0.85
N ILE A 28 4.00 -0.72 -0.83
CA ILE A 28 2.74 -1.17 -0.25
C ILE A 28 3.06 -2.25 0.80
N TYR A 29 2.68 -1.99 2.05
CA TYR A 29 2.80 -2.91 3.17
C TYR A 29 1.47 -3.60 3.42
N LEU A 30 1.45 -4.93 3.34
CA LEU A 30 0.26 -5.72 3.54
C LEU A 30 0.38 -6.57 4.80
N PHE A 31 -0.42 -6.25 5.81
CA PHE A 31 -0.46 -6.95 7.08
C PHE A 31 -1.78 -7.70 7.26
N ARG A 32 -1.72 -8.84 7.88
CA ARG A 32 -2.85 -9.42 8.57
C ARG A 32 -3.05 -8.69 9.91
N HIS A 33 -4.29 -8.60 10.40
CA HIS A 33 -4.58 -8.14 11.76
C HIS A 33 -3.77 -8.94 12.80
N SER A 34 -3.47 -8.33 13.93
CA SER A 34 -2.77 -8.94 15.07
C SER A 34 -3.65 -9.97 15.79
N GLU A 35 -3.10 -10.64 16.80
CA GLU A 35 -3.77 -11.69 17.58
C GLU A 35 -5.11 -11.17 18.16
N LYS A 36 -6.13 -11.99 18.06
CA LYS A 36 -7.50 -11.66 18.45
C LYS A 36 -8.07 -12.59 19.50
N LEU A 37 -9.05 -12.12 20.24
CA LEU A 37 -9.89 -12.94 21.10
C LEU A 37 -10.81 -13.85 20.28
N THR A 38 -11.58 -14.69 20.93
CA THR A 38 -12.61 -15.54 20.33
C THR A 38 -13.95 -14.78 20.23
N GLY A 39 -14.84 -15.22 19.31
CA GLY A 39 -16.19 -14.67 19.18
C GLY A 39 -16.47 -14.09 17.80
N LYS A 40 -17.67 -13.48 17.68
CA LYS A 40 -18.12 -12.79 16.47
C LYS A 40 -17.50 -11.37 16.45
N ASN A 41 -16.74 -11.03 15.45
CA ASN A 41 -16.03 -9.75 15.31
C ASN A 41 -15.20 -9.37 16.56
N PRO A 42 -14.25 -10.24 16.99
CA PRO A 42 -13.53 -10.05 18.25
C PRO A 42 -12.55 -8.88 18.19
N ALA A 43 -12.28 -8.31 19.36
CA ALA A 43 -11.17 -7.38 19.58
C ALA A 43 -9.81 -8.09 19.59
N LEU A 44 -8.71 -7.34 19.59
CA LEU A 44 -7.37 -7.87 19.79
C LEU A 44 -7.20 -8.44 21.20
N SER A 45 -6.38 -9.49 21.30
CA SER A 45 -5.83 -9.95 22.58
C SER A 45 -4.78 -8.95 23.10
N GLU A 46 -4.31 -9.12 24.33
CA GLU A 46 -3.22 -8.28 24.87
C GLU A 46 -1.92 -8.44 24.04
N GLU A 47 -1.61 -9.65 23.58
CA GLU A 47 -0.49 -9.90 22.66
C GLU A 47 -0.71 -9.14 21.34
N GLY A 48 -1.94 -9.20 20.78
CA GLY A 48 -2.28 -8.49 19.55
C GLY A 48 -2.19 -6.98 19.68
N LYS A 49 -2.58 -6.40 20.82
CA LYS A 49 -2.41 -4.96 21.10
C LYS A 49 -0.92 -4.58 21.16
N ALA A 50 -0.11 -5.40 21.85
CA ALA A 50 1.34 -5.17 21.92
C ALA A 50 1.97 -5.22 20.52
N ARG A 51 1.57 -6.20 19.67
CA ARG A 51 2.03 -6.29 18.29
C ARG A 51 1.59 -5.10 17.45
N ALA A 52 0.33 -4.69 17.54
CA ALA A 52 -0.20 -3.52 16.83
C ALA A 52 0.59 -2.24 17.19
N ASN A 53 0.88 -2.01 18.47
CA ASN A 53 1.69 -0.88 18.91
C ASN A 53 3.11 -0.92 18.34
N ASN A 54 3.69 -2.11 18.23
CA ASN A 54 5.04 -2.27 17.69
C ASN A 54 5.12 -2.11 16.16
N LEU A 55 3.99 -2.18 15.41
CA LEU A 55 3.99 -1.92 13.96
C LEU A 55 4.58 -0.56 13.62
N VAL A 56 4.37 0.45 14.44
CA VAL A 56 4.92 1.80 14.26
C VAL A 56 6.44 1.76 14.06
N THR A 57 7.13 0.80 14.69
CA THR A 57 8.59 0.70 14.59
C THR A 57 9.10 0.36 13.19
N LEU A 58 8.27 -0.26 12.35
CA LEU A 58 8.61 -0.59 10.96
C LEU A 58 8.62 0.66 10.06
N PHE A 59 8.00 1.74 10.49
CA PHE A 59 7.77 2.94 9.69
C PHE A 59 8.54 4.18 10.17
N LYS A 60 9.58 4.02 11.00
CA LYS A 60 10.35 5.14 11.58
C LYS A 60 10.99 6.07 10.55
N SER A 61 11.27 5.58 9.35
CA SER A 61 11.85 6.37 8.26
C SER A 61 10.80 7.08 7.40
N HIS A 62 9.51 6.79 7.60
CA HIS A 62 8.43 7.36 6.81
C HIS A 62 7.79 8.54 7.55
N GLN A 63 7.44 9.58 6.80
CA GLN A 63 6.78 10.77 7.36
C GLN A 63 5.26 10.70 7.23
N ASN A 64 4.76 10.08 6.16
CA ASN A 64 3.35 9.97 5.85
C ASN A 64 3.03 8.58 5.30
N ILE A 65 1.83 8.10 5.57
CA ILE A 65 1.29 6.86 5.02
C ILE A 65 -0.17 7.04 4.62
N HIS A 66 -0.62 6.29 3.62
CA HIS A 66 -2.03 6.04 3.38
C HIS A 66 -2.41 4.74 4.10
N LEU A 67 -3.35 4.80 5.02
CA LEU A 67 -3.71 3.67 5.87
C LEU A 67 -5.09 3.13 5.52
N PHE A 68 -5.17 1.82 5.26
CA PHE A 68 -6.39 1.11 4.91
C PHE A 68 -6.67 -0.03 5.88
N SER A 69 -7.93 -0.27 6.19
CA SER A 69 -8.38 -1.39 7.02
C SER A 69 -9.75 -1.90 6.55
N SER A 70 -9.98 -3.19 6.64
CA SER A 70 -11.35 -3.71 6.55
C SER A 70 -12.13 -3.34 7.83
N ASP A 71 -13.47 -3.31 7.73
CA ASP A 71 -14.36 -2.90 8.84
C ASP A 71 -14.60 -4.03 9.87
N TYR A 72 -13.53 -4.42 10.59
CA TYR A 72 -13.59 -5.37 11.69
C TYR A 72 -12.82 -4.85 12.89
N ASN A 73 -13.29 -5.13 14.12
CA ASN A 73 -12.63 -4.68 15.35
C ASN A 73 -11.13 -5.01 15.36
N ARG A 74 -10.75 -6.23 14.99
CA ARG A 74 -9.36 -6.69 14.98
C ARG A 74 -8.47 -5.96 13.97
N THR A 75 -8.98 -5.62 12.78
CA THR A 75 -8.21 -4.88 11.76
C THR A 75 -8.11 -3.40 12.12
N LEU A 76 -9.20 -2.79 12.55
CA LEU A 76 -9.23 -1.39 13.01
C LEU A 76 -8.30 -1.17 14.22
N GLN A 77 -8.35 -2.08 15.20
CA GLN A 77 -7.46 -2.00 16.37
C GLN A 77 -5.99 -2.26 16.03
N THR A 78 -5.71 -3.04 14.98
CA THR A 78 -4.34 -3.21 14.48
C THR A 78 -3.85 -1.93 13.78
N ALA A 79 -4.72 -1.23 13.08
CA ALA A 79 -4.41 0.02 12.37
C ALA A 79 -4.29 1.24 13.32
N ALA A 80 -5.00 1.24 14.44
CA ALA A 80 -5.14 2.40 15.32
C ALA A 80 -3.80 3.03 15.79
N PRO A 81 -2.76 2.28 16.20
CA PRO A 81 -1.48 2.89 16.57
C PRO A 81 -0.78 3.61 15.41
N LEU A 82 -0.93 3.11 14.17
CA LEU A 82 -0.41 3.78 12.98
C LEU A 82 -1.20 5.05 12.67
N GLN A 83 -2.52 5.01 12.82
CA GLN A 83 -3.38 6.18 12.68
C GLN A 83 -2.95 7.29 13.63
N GLU A 84 -2.76 6.97 14.90
CA GLU A 84 -2.34 7.93 15.93
C GLU A 84 -0.93 8.49 15.63
N HIS A 85 0.03 7.61 15.34
CA HIS A 85 1.42 8.01 15.11
C HIS A 85 1.58 8.95 13.90
N PHE A 86 0.90 8.67 12.79
CA PHE A 86 0.99 9.44 11.56
C PHE A 86 -0.07 10.56 11.46
N ASN A 87 -0.96 10.68 12.44
CA ASN A 87 -2.10 11.60 12.41
C ASN A 87 -2.86 11.53 11.06
N THR A 88 -3.12 10.31 10.59
CA THR A 88 -3.79 10.00 9.33
C THR A 88 -5.16 9.39 9.58
N ASN A 89 -6.00 9.28 8.53
CA ASN A 89 -7.28 8.57 8.61
C ASN A 89 -7.11 7.10 8.21
N ILE A 90 -7.93 6.22 8.81
CA ILE A 90 -8.10 4.86 8.34
C ILE A 90 -9.15 4.88 7.23
N ASN A 91 -8.76 4.56 5.99
CA ASN A 91 -9.66 4.37 4.87
C ASN A 91 -10.25 2.94 4.95
N ILE A 92 -11.58 2.84 4.99
CA ILE A 92 -12.25 1.55 5.11
C ILE A 92 -12.45 0.96 3.71
N TYR A 93 -12.09 -0.32 3.56
CA TYR A 93 -12.35 -1.07 2.34
C TYR A 93 -13.19 -2.32 2.58
N ASP A 94 -13.90 -2.79 1.55
CA ASP A 94 -14.62 -4.06 1.58
C ASP A 94 -13.66 -5.23 1.30
N ALA A 95 -13.53 -6.13 2.28
CA ALA A 95 -12.67 -7.32 2.18
C ALA A 95 -13.13 -8.33 1.11
N GLY A 96 -14.36 -8.22 0.61
CA GLY A 96 -14.90 -8.99 -0.51
C GLY A 96 -14.59 -8.39 -1.89
N GLU A 97 -14.08 -7.15 -1.95
CA GLU A 97 -13.93 -6.39 -3.18
C GLU A 97 -12.47 -5.94 -3.41
N LEU A 98 -11.51 -6.89 -3.35
CA LEU A 98 -10.08 -6.58 -3.43
C LEU A 98 -9.63 -5.96 -4.76
N ASN A 99 -10.35 -6.22 -5.86
CA ASN A 99 -10.08 -5.54 -7.13
C ASN A 99 -10.40 -4.04 -7.07
N ASN A 100 -11.46 -3.66 -6.35
CA ASN A 100 -11.79 -2.25 -6.13
C ASN A 100 -10.71 -1.59 -5.28
N LEU A 101 -10.28 -2.26 -4.21
CA LEU A 101 -9.15 -1.79 -3.38
C LEU A 101 -7.88 -1.62 -4.21
N LYS A 102 -7.46 -2.64 -4.99
CA LYS A 102 -6.31 -2.51 -5.90
C LYS A 102 -6.39 -1.26 -6.76
N ASN A 103 -7.53 -1.03 -7.41
CA ASN A 103 -7.73 0.12 -8.29
C ASN A 103 -7.67 1.46 -7.55
N GLU A 104 -8.04 1.49 -6.28
CA GLU A 104 -7.92 2.65 -5.41
C GLU A 104 -6.44 2.89 -5.02
N LEU A 105 -5.75 1.85 -4.55
CA LEU A 105 -4.35 1.93 -4.14
C LEU A 105 -3.46 2.44 -5.27
N LEU A 106 -3.65 1.94 -6.51
CA LEU A 106 -2.84 2.32 -7.67
C LEU A 106 -3.01 3.79 -8.12
N LYS A 107 -3.90 4.57 -7.50
CA LYS A 107 -4.06 6.01 -7.75
C LYS A 107 -3.32 6.87 -6.72
N LEU A 108 -2.75 6.25 -5.69
CA LEU A 108 -2.02 6.94 -4.63
C LEU A 108 -0.53 7.04 -4.96
N GLU A 109 0.18 7.85 -4.21
CA GLU A 109 1.64 7.99 -4.27
C GLU A 109 2.25 7.72 -2.89
N GLY A 110 3.55 7.41 -2.84
CA GLY A 110 4.29 7.21 -1.60
C GLY A 110 4.02 5.85 -0.97
N VAL A 111 3.74 5.82 0.33
CA VAL A 111 3.64 4.59 1.12
C VAL A 111 2.20 4.27 1.48
N VAL A 112 1.78 3.05 1.19
CA VAL A 112 0.45 2.53 1.53
C VAL A 112 0.59 1.38 2.54
N VAL A 113 -0.27 1.37 3.55
CA VAL A 113 -0.37 0.29 4.54
C VAL A 113 -1.79 -0.25 4.54
N VAL A 114 -1.94 -1.55 4.36
CA VAL A 114 -3.24 -2.24 4.36
C VAL A 114 -3.27 -3.29 5.46
N ILE A 115 -4.28 -3.21 6.32
CA ILE A 115 -4.54 -4.20 7.37
C ILE A 115 -5.72 -5.08 6.93
N GLY A 116 -5.45 -6.36 6.68
CA GLY A 116 -6.40 -7.35 6.20
C GLY A 116 -6.47 -8.62 7.04
N HIS A 117 -6.71 -9.75 6.39
CA HIS A 117 -6.95 -11.06 7.00
C HIS A 117 -6.00 -12.11 6.39
N SER A 118 -6.01 -13.33 6.97
CA SER A 118 -5.19 -14.46 6.50
C SER A 118 -5.42 -14.84 5.04
N ASN A 119 -6.65 -14.64 4.53
CA ASN A 119 -7.01 -14.87 3.14
C ASN A 119 -6.79 -13.64 2.25
N THR A 120 -7.24 -12.45 2.66
CA THR A 120 -7.20 -11.24 1.82
C THR A 120 -5.81 -10.63 1.66
N THR A 121 -4.93 -10.80 2.65
CA THR A 121 -3.56 -10.27 2.59
C THR A 121 -2.72 -10.93 1.49
N PRO A 122 -2.62 -12.27 1.38
CA PRO A 122 -1.93 -12.89 0.25
C PRO A 122 -2.66 -12.67 -1.10
N GLU A 123 -3.99 -12.69 -1.12
CA GLU A 123 -4.76 -12.43 -2.34
C GLU A 123 -4.51 -11.03 -2.91
N LEU A 124 -4.48 -10.01 -2.06
CA LEU A 124 -4.16 -8.64 -2.50
C LEU A 124 -2.72 -8.53 -3.02
N ALA A 125 -1.77 -9.24 -2.38
CA ALA A 125 -0.40 -9.31 -2.87
C ALA A 125 -0.32 -9.96 -4.27
N GLU A 126 -1.04 -11.06 -4.50
CA GLU A 126 -1.16 -11.69 -5.83
C GLU A 126 -1.75 -10.73 -6.87
N LEU A 127 -2.82 -10.02 -6.53
CA LEU A 127 -3.46 -9.08 -7.43
C LEU A 127 -2.55 -7.91 -7.83
N LEU A 128 -1.70 -7.43 -6.93
CA LEU A 128 -0.81 -6.30 -7.18
C LEU A 128 0.48 -6.68 -7.90
N SER A 129 1.01 -7.90 -7.67
CA SER A 129 2.30 -8.33 -8.22
C SER A 129 2.18 -9.27 -9.42
N ASN A 130 1.01 -9.86 -9.64
CA ASN A 130 0.79 -10.98 -10.57
C ASN A 130 1.61 -12.25 -10.21
N GLU A 131 2.11 -12.37 -8.98
CA GLU A 131 2.84 -13.52 -8.47
C GLU A 131 1.97 -14.34 -7.52
N LYS A 132 2.17 -15.67 -7.45
CA LYS A 132 1.47 -16.53 -6.51
C LYS A 132 2.03 -16.39 -5.10
N MET A 133 1.15 -16.17 -4.12
CA MET A 133 1.52 -16.06 -2.72
C MET A 133 1.23 -17.33 -1.94
N PRO A 134 2.10 -17.70 -1.00
CA PRO A 134 1.80 -18.81 -0.10
C PRO A 134 0.61 -18.46 0.81
N ALA A 135 -0.25 -19.46 1.06
CA ALA A 135 -1.36 -19.30 1.98
C ALA A 135 -0.84 -18.90 3.39
N MET A 136 -1.59 -18.03 4.05
CA MET A 136 -1.30 -17.60 5.41
C MET A 136 -2.21 -18.35 6.39
N SER A 137 -1.64 -19.13 7.31
CA SER A 137 -2.44 -19.85 8.30
C SER A 137 -3.05 -18.92 9.35
N GLU A 138 -4.11 -19.40 10.05
CA GLU A 138 -4.80 -18.64 11.09
C GLU A 138 -3.93 -18.32 12.34
N THR A 139 -2.74 -18.91 12.44
CA THR A 139 -1.79 -18.67 13.54
C THR A 139 -0.57 -17.82 13.13
N GLN A 140 -0.50 -17.38 11.86
CA GLN A 140 0.62 -16.62 11.32
C GLN A 140 0.37 -15.10 11.40
N PHE A 141 0.47 -14.51 12.58
CA PHE A 141 0.27 -13.08 12.79
C PHE A 141 1.52 -12.22 12.53
N THR A 142 2.70 -12.84 12.50
CA THR A 142 3.97 -12.12 12.33
C THR A 142 4.36 -11.89 10.87
N LYS A 143 3.78 -12.63 9.92
CA LYS A 143 4.10 -12.52 8.49
C LYS A 143 3.42 -11.32 7.86
N PHE A 144 4.14 -10.65 6.96
CA PHE A 144 3.62 -9.57 6.14
C PHE A 144 4.37 -9.51 4.79
N PHE A 145 3.82 -8.76 3.85
CA PHE A 145 4.42 -8.53 2.54
C PHE A 145 4.78 -7.06 2.37
N ILE A 146 5.90 -6.81 1.71
CA ILE A 146 6.24 -5.49 1.18
C ILE A 146 6.30 -5.62 -0.33
N LEU A 147 5.55 -4.76 -1.01
CA LEU A 147 5.54 -4.64 -2.45
C LEU A 147 6.26 -3.34 -2.81
N ASN A 148 7.34 -3.47 -3.59
CA ASN A 148 8.12 -2.35 -4.08
C ASN A 148 7.83 -2.12 -5.56
N LYS A 149 7.54 -0.89 -5.95
CA LYS A 149 7.26 -0.52 -7.33
C LYS A 149 8.47 -0.80 -8.21
N LYS A 150 8.26 -1.51 -9.34
CA LYS A 150 9.34 -1.79 -10.30
C LYS A 150 9.72 -0.51 -11.07
N PRO A 151 11.01 -0.18 -11.19
CA PRO A 151 11.46 1.06 -11.83
C PRO A 151 11.04 1.20 -13.31
N SER A 152 10.84 0.07 -14.00
CA SER A 152 10.50 0.01 -15.44
C SER A 152 9.00 -0.11 -15.71
N SER A 153 8.16 -0.18 -14.66
CA SER A 153 6.71 -0.35 -14.82
C SER A 153 6.01 0.98 -15.00
N ASN A 154 4.94 0.98 -15.80
CA ASN A 154 4.02 2.13 -15.91
C ASN A 154 3.16 2.31 -14.62
N GLY A 155 3.70 1.95 -13.45
CA GLY A 155 3.06 2.15 -12.15
C GLY A 155 2.14 1.03 -11.67
N SER A 156 2.09 -0.13 -12.34
CA SER A 156 1.17 -1.22 -12.00
C SER A 156 1.83 -2.56 -11.70
N ASP A 157 3.16 -2.60 -11.58
CA ASP A 157 3.91 -3.84 -11.38
C ASP A 157 4.85 -3.72 -10.18
N TYR A 158 4.78 -4.71 -9.27
CA TYR A 158 5.47 -4.71 -8.00
C TYR A 158 6.30 -5.98 -7.81
N ASP A 159 7.48 -5.82 -7.22
CA ASP A 159 8.25 -6.92 -6.63
C ASP A 159 7.76 -7.17 -5.21
N VAL A 160 7.46 -8.43 -4.86
CA VAL A 160 6.99 -8.81 -3.53
C VAL A 160 8.12 -9.42 -2.71
N THR A 161 8.28 -8.93 -1.50
CA THR A 161 9.17 -9.51 -0.51
C THR A 161 8.40 -9.99 0.71
N HIS A 162 8.80 -11.13 1.26
CA HIS A 162 8.17 -11.78 2.40
C HIS A 162 8.95 -11.43 3.67
N HIS A 163 8.26 -10.94 4.67
CA HIS A 163 8.85 -10.51 5.92
C HIS A 163 8.22 -11.18 7.13
N LYS A 164 8.94 -11.13 8.23
CA LYS A 164 8.44 -11.59 9.52
C LYS A 164 8.83 -10.59 10.60
N MET A 165 7.86 -10.15 11.38
CA MET A 165 8.08 -9.32 12.56
C MET A 165 8.85 -10.12 13.62
N SER A 166 9.79 -9.46 14.28
CA SER A 166 10.63 -10.05 15.36
C SER A 166 10.14 -9.68 16.76
N PHE A 167 8.97 -9.05 16.87
CA PHE A 167 8.37 -8.60 18.12
C PHE A 167 6.96 -9.16 18.31
#